data_a97d9021a8f8775ab97f20132244a096
#
_entry.id   a97d9021a8f8775ab97f20132244a096
#
_cell.length_a   1.000
_cell.length_b   1.000
_cell.length_c   1.000
_cell.angle_alpha   90.00
_cell.angle_beta   90.00
_cell.angle_gamma   90.00
#
_symmetry.space_group_name_H-M   'P 1'
#
loop_
_entity.id
_entity.type
_entity.pdbx_description
1 polymer ?
#
loop_
_entity_poly.entity_id
_entity_poly.type
_entity_poly.pdbx_seq_one_letter_code
_entity_poly.pdbx_strand_id
1 'polypeptide(L)'
;MDKVSINKNMHLSEHFTLGEVTKTSVKTADGNIPSHVAIENLKNLCENWLEDLRYSHNTLYGETADEPIIITSGYRSPEVNRAVGGSPTSNHLTGCAVDIRCVGIEQALRYANILLDIADGTKRDYDELLIERNARGNYWLHFAVRPKGNRRRTAFLSSEK
;
A
#
# COMPACT_ATOMS: atom_id res chain seq x y z
N MET A 1 17.31 -0.22 -27.49
CA MET A 1 16.02 0.06 -26.85
C MET A 1 16.27 0.93 -25.63
N ASP A 2 15.75 2.12 -25.65
CA ASP A 2 15.82 2.98 -24.49
C ASP A 2 15.08 2.30 -23.33
N LYS A 3 15.76 2.19 -22.19
CA LYS A 3 15.09 1.71 -20.97
C LYS A 3 14.02 2.70 -20.61
N VAL A 4 12.75 2.32 -20.67
CA VAL A 4 11.67 3.13 -20.15
C VAL A 4 11.94 3.30 -18.67
N SER A 5 12.09 4.55 -18.23
CA SER A 5 12.31 4.87 -16.84
C SER A 5 11.15 5.72 -16.32
N ILE A 6 10.82 5.55 -15.06
CA ILE A 6 9.83 6.39 -14.38
C ILE A 6 10.53 7.48 -13.57
N ASN A 7 9.91 8.63 -13.46
CA ASN A 7 10.36 9.66 -12.53
C ASN A 7 9.91 9.31 -11.11
N LYS A 8 10.81 8.66 -10.37
CA LYS A 8 10.54 8.22 -8.98
C LYS A 8 10.24 9.36 -8.02
N ASN A 9 10.68 10.58 -8.34
CA ASN A 9 10.44 11.76 -7.51
C ASN A 9 9.09 12.42 -7.82
N MET A 10 8.34 11.92 -8.80
CA MET A 10 7.01 12.44 -9.10
C MET A 10 6.07 12.20 -7.93
N HIS A 11 5.45 13.29 -7.44
CA HIS A 11 4.44 13.19 -6.40
C HIS A 11 3.12 12.71 -6.96
N LEU A 12 2.54 11.69 -6.33
CA LEU A 12 1.17 11.23 -6.60
C LEU A 12 0.18 11.95 -5.69
N SER A 13 0.66 12.43 -4.56
CA SER A 13 -0.06 13.28 -3.60
C SER A 13 0.96 14.10 -2.82
N GLU A 14 0.53 14.91 -1.87
CA GLU A 14 1.40 15.80 -1.12
C GLU A 14 2.60 15.11 -0.48
N HIS A 15 2.39 13.93 0.13
CA HIS A 15 3.42 13.22 0.91
C HIS A 15 3.88 11.89 0.29
N PHE A 16 3.35 11.50 -0.86
CA PHE A 16 3.68 10.21 -1.47
C PHE A 16 4.21 10.37 -2.89
N THR A 17 5.34 9.73 -3.16
CA THR A 17 5.97 9.74 -4.48
C THR A 17 5.75 8.41 -5.21
N LEU A 18 5.89 8.45 -6.53
CA LEU A 18 5.86 7.25 -7.37
C LEU A 18 6.95 6.25 -6.96
N GLY A 19 8.12 6.73 -6.55
CA GLY A 19 9.22 5.89 -6.07
C GLY A 19 8.85 5.07 -4.83
N GLU A 20 8.13 5.67 -3.87
CA GLU A 20 7.70 4.97 -2.66
C GLU A 20 6.71 3.85 -2.96
N VAL A 21 5.75 4.08 -3.86
CA VAL A 21 4.69 3.11 -4.18
C VAL A 21 5.06 2.12 -5.28
N THR A 22 6.29 2.19 -5.79
CA THR A 22 6.87 1.21 -6.72
C THR A 22 8.15 0.58 -6.17
N LYS A 23 8.43 0.81 -4.91
CA LYS A 23 9.63 0.32 -4.24
C LYS A 23 9.68 -1.21 -4.22
N THR A 24 10.83 -1.75 -4.59
CA THR A 24 11.14 -3.18 -4.47
C THR A 24 12.63 -3.38 -4.30
N SER A 25 13.02 -4.37 -3.49
CA SER A 25 14.40 -4.84 -3.39
C SER A 25 14.75 -5.87 -4.47
N VAL A 26 13.75 -6.39 -5.18
CA VAL A 26 13.92 -7.37 -6.24
C VAL A 26 14.30 -6.67 -7.53
N LYS A 27 15.40 -7.09 -8.13
CA LYS A 27 15.84 -6.61 -9.45
C LYS A 27 15.30 -7.54 -10.53
N THR A 28 14.57 -6.99 -11.46
CA THR A 28 13.99 -7.73 -12.57
C THR A 28 14.30 -7.03 -13.92
N ALA A 29 14.21 -7.80 -15.01
CA ALA A 29 14.46 -7.25 -16.33
C ALA A 29 13.42 -6.20 -16.75
N ASP A 30 12.18 -6.32 -16.25
CA ASP A 30 11.10 -5.36 -16.54
C ASP A 30 11.22 -4.06 -15.75
N GLY A 31 12.16 -3.97 -14.80
CA GLY A 31 12.42 -2.76 -14.01
C GLY A 31 11.30 -2.33 -13.07
N ASN A 32 10.29 -3.16 -12.86
CA ASN A 32 9.11 -2.86 -12.04
C ASN A 32 8.43 -1.55 -12.43
N ILE A 33 8.25 -1.33 -13.73
CA ILE A 33 7.67 -0.10 -14.27
C ILE A 33 6.16 -0.26 -14.37
N PRO A 34 5.35 0.57 -13.65
CA PRO A 34 3.91 0.47 -13.69
C PRO A 34 3.35 1.00 -15.02
N SER A 35 2.23 0.42 -15.45
CA SER A 35 1.43 0.97 -16.53
C SER A 35 0.78 2.29 -16.10
N HIS A 36 0.27 3.04 -17.07
CA HIS A 36 -0.47 4.27 -16.79
C HIS A 36 -1.69 4.01 -15.90
N VAL A 37 -2.41 2.92 -16.15
CA VAL A 37 -3.57 2.52 -15.32
C VAL A 37 -3.14 2.19 -13.89
N ALA A 38 -2.03 1.49 -13.71
CA ALA A 38 -1.50 1.21 -12.38
C ALA A 38 -1.12 2.49 -11.62
N ILE A 39 -0.53 3.47 -12.29
CA ILE A 39 -0.21 4.76 -11.70
C ILE A 39 -1.49 5.48 -11.24
N GLU A 40 -2.55 5.47 -12.03
CA GLU A 40 -3.84 6.07 -11.63
C GLU A 40 -4.44 5.37 -10.40
N ASN A 41 -4.33 4.06 -10.33
CA ASN A 41 -4.79 3.30 -9.15
C ASN A 41 -3.95 3.63 -7.90
N LEU A 42 -2.63 3.73 -8.05
CA LEU A 42 -1.74 4.16 -6.97
C LEU A 42 -2.06 5.59 -6.50
N LYS A 43 -2.33 6.48 -7.44
CA LYS A 43 -2.70 7.85 -7.14
C LYS A 43 -3.99 7.93 -6.33
N ASN A 44 -4.99 7.11 -6.67
CA ASN A 44 -6.22 6.99 -5.90
C ASN A 44 -5.95 6.56 -4.44
N LEU A 45 -5.08 5.56 -4.25
CA LEU A 45 -4.67 5.15 -2.89
C LEU A 45 -4.02 6.30 -2.12
N CYS A 46 -3.10 7.00 -2.75
CA CYS A 46 -2.37 8.11 -2.10
C CYS A 46 -3.30 9.26 -1.74
N GLU A 47 -4.04 9.79 -2.71
CA GLU A 47 -4.88 10.99 -2.53
C GLU A 47 -6.09 10.76 -1.63
N ASN A 48 -6.76 9.63 -1.76
CA ASN A 48 -8.06 9.40 -1.13
C ASN A 48 -7.99 8.57 0.16
N TRP A 49 -6.84 7.97 0.47
CA TRP A 49 -6.71 7.08 1.63
C TRP A 49 -5.45 7.32 2.45
N LEU A 50 -4.28 7.29 1.83
CA LEU A 50 -3.02 7.36 2.57
C LEU A 50 -2.74 8.75 3.16
N GLU A 51 -3.10 9.82 2.44
CA GLU A 51 -2.98 11.18 3.00
C GLU A 51 -3.87 11.36 4.22
N ASP A 52 -5.12 10.89 4.15
CA ASP A 52 -6.05 10.96 5.28
C ASP A 52 -5.59 10.07 6.44
N LEU A 53 -5.06 8.88 6.15
CA LEU A 53 -4.46 8.01 7.17
C LEU A 53 -3.32 8.73 7.88
N ARG A 54 -2.41 9.33 7.14
CA ARG A 54 -1.27 10.09 7.68
C ARG A 54 -1.74 11.22 8.57
N TYR A 55 -2.65 12.03 8.08
CA TYR A 55 -3.21 13.16 8.83
C TYR A 55 -3.89 12.72 10.12
N SER A 56 -4.78 11.74 10.02
CA SER A 56 -5.56 11.26 11.19
C SER A 56 -4.67 10.59 12.23
N HIS A 57 -3.71 9.77 11.80
CA HIS A 57 -2.78 9.13 12.74
C HIS A 57 -1.93 10.15 13.48
N ASN A 58 -1.39 11.14 12.78
CA ASN A 58 -0.60 12.20 13.40
C ASN A 58 -1.44 13.07 14.33
N THR A 59 -2.68 13.36 13.98
CA THR A 59 -3.60 14.13 14.83
C THR A 59 -3.96 13.39 16.12
N LEU A 60 -4.19 12.08 16.02
CA LEU A 60 -4.64 11.27 17.16
C LEU A 60 -3.50 10.77 18.03
N TYR A 61 -2.35 10.45 17.44
CA TYR A 61 -1.27 9.71 18.09
C TYR A 61 0.12 10.34 17.92
N GLY A 62 0.26 11.38 17.12
CA GLY A 62 1.54 12.09 16.95
C GLY A 62 1.89 12.87 18.21
N GLU A 63 3.04 12.58 18.83
CA GLU A 63 3.44 13.24 20.08
C GLU A 63 4.23 14.53 19.84
N THR A 64 5.18 14.55 18.91
CA THR A 64 6.12 15.64 18.74
C THR A 64 6.39 16.08 17.32
N ALA A 65 6.12 15.25 16.33
CA ALA A 65 6.38 15.53 14.91
C ALA A 65 5.49 14.69 14.03
N ASP A 66 5.36 15.10 12.77
CA ASP A 66 4.68 14.32 11.75
C ASP A 66 5.42 13.01 11.48
N GLU A 67 4.75 11.90 11.74
CA GLU A 67 5.26 10.58 11.42
C GLU A 67 4.85 10.21 9.98
N PRO A 68 5.79 9.73 9.15
CA PRO A 68 5.45 9.27 7.81
C PRO A 68 4.73 7.92 7.84
N ILE A 69 3.88 7.71 6.85
CA ILE A 69 3.37 6.37 6.52
C ILE A 69 4.40 5.71 5.62
N ILE A 70 4.99 4.60 6.06
CA ILE A 70 6.08 3.93 5.34
C ILE A 70 5.51 2.82 4.47
N ILE A 71 5.61 2.98 3.15
CA ILE A 71 5.20 1.96 2.19
C ILE A 71 6.39 1.02 1.94
N THR A 72 6.18 -0.27 2.13
CA THR A 72 7.19 -1.29 1.89
C THR A 72 7.01 -2.01 0.56
N SER A 73 5.78 -2.04 0.03
CA SER A 73 5.46 -2.59 -1.28
C SER A 73 4.22 -1.91 -1.82
N GLY A 74 4.25 -1.53 -3.08
CA GLY A 74 3.09 -1.01 -3.80
C GLY A 74 2.89 -1.78 -5.09
N TYR A 75 3.05 -1.13 -6.23
CA TYR A 75 3.00 -1.83 -7.52
C TYR A 75 4.07 -2.92 -7.59
N ARG A 76 3.65 -4.07 -8.11
CA ARG A 76 4.54 -5.18 -8.49
C ARG A 76 4.30 -5.56 -9.93
N SER A 77 5.37 -5.56 -10.74
CA SER A 77 5.33 -6.18 -12.06
C SER A 77 5.09 -7.69 -11.93
N PRO A 78 4.67 -8.38 -12.99
CA PRO A 78 4.54 -9.83 -12.97
C PRO A 78 5.82 -10.56 -12.51
N GLU A 79 6.99 -10.10 -12.94
CA GLU A 79 8.27 -10.69 -12.54
C GLU A 79 8.56 -10.48 -11.04
N VAL A 80 8.35 -9.27 -10.53
CA VAL A 80 8.51 -8.99 -9.11
C VAL A 80 7.53 -9.80 -8.29
N ASN A 81 6.27 -9.86 -8.70
CA ASN A 81 5.23 -10.61 -7.98
C ASN A 81 5.58 -12.10 -7.89
N ARG A 82 6.07 -12.70 -8.97
CA ARG A 82 6.55 -14.09 -8.96
C ARG A 82 7.73 -14.28 -8.00
N ALA A 83 8.69 -13.36 -8.05
CA ALA A 83 9.90 -13.45 -7.21
C ALA A 83 9.60 -13.39 -5.71
N VAL A 84 8.58 -12.64 -5.30
CA VAL A 84 8.18 -12.54 -3.89
C VAL A 84 7.11 -13.56 -3.49
N GLY A 85 6.69 -14.43 -4.41
CA GLY A 85 5.69 -15.45 -4.16
C GLY A 85 4.26 -14.92 -4.01
N GLY A 86 3.96 -13.79 -4.65
CA GLY A 86 2.63 -13.19 -4.63
C GLY A 86 1.62 -14.00 -5.44
N SER A 87 0.33 -13.87 -5.06
CA SER A 87 -0.76 -14.48 -5.81
C SER A 87 -0.80 -13.99 -7.25
N PRO A 88 -1.11 -14.86 -8.24
CA PRO A 88 -1.31 -14.42 -9.63
C PRO A 88 -2.43 -13.40 -9.82
N THR A 89 -3.32 -13.27 -8.83
CA THR A 89 -4.45 -12.32 -8.83
C THR A 89 -4.25 -11.18 -7.84
N SER A 90 -3.02 -10.96 -7.39
CA SER A 90 -2.69 -9.92 -6.40
C SER A 90 -3.08 -8.53 -6.89
N ASN A 91 -3.68 -7.74 -6.00
CA ASN A 91 -3.96 -6.33 -6.24
C ASN A 91 -2.71 -5.46 -6.44
N HIS A 92 -1.55 -5.92 -6.00
CA HIS A 92 -0.27 -5.25 -6.26
C HIS A 92 0.06 -5.19 -7.77
N LEU A 93 -0.37 -6.17 -8.54
CA LEU A 93 -0.12 -6.24 -9.99
C LEU A 93 -0.75 -5.08 -10.78
N THR A 94 -1.82 -4.52 -10.28
CA THR A 94 -2.58 -3.44 -10.93
C THR A 94 -2.41 -2.09 -10.26
N GLY A 95 -1.51 -1.98 -9.27
CA GLY A 95 -1.34 -0.75 -8.49
C GLY A 95 -2.49 -0.48 -7.51
N CYS A 96 -3.31 -1.48 -7.24
CA CYS A 96 -4.47 -1.35 -6.35
C CYS A 96 -4.16 -1.67 -4.89
N ALA A 97 -2.93 -2.03 -4.55
CA ALA A 97 -2.56 -2.39 -3.18
C ALA A 97 -1.25 -1.74 -2.74
N VAL A 98 -1.18 -1.47 -1.45
CA VAL A 98 0.06 -1.10 -0.75
C VAL A 98 0.19 -1.94 0.52
N ASP A 99 1.43 -2.26 0.87
CA ASP A 99 1.80 -2.79 2.18
C ASP A 99 2.42 -1.66 2.98
N ILE A 100 1.90 -1.45 4.18
CA ILE A 100 2.30 -0.37 5.08
C ILE A 100 3.03 -0.99 6.28
N ARG A 101 4.25 -0.54 6.52
CA ARG A 101 5.01 -0.94 7.69
C ARG A 101 4.30 -0.55 8.98
N CYS A 102 4.25 -1.47 9.93
CA CYS A 102 3.68 -1.23 11.25
C CYS A 102 4.68 -1.56 12.35
N VAL A 103 4.77 -0.69 13.34
CA VAL A 103 5.55 -0.93 14.56
C VAL A 103 4.64 -1.65 15.56
N GLY A 104 4.67 -2.98 15.55
CA GLY A 104 3.82 -3.79 16.40
C GLY A 104 2.36 -3.85 15.96
N ILE A 105 1.60 -4.66 16.67
CA ILE A 105 0.17 -4.86 16.39
C ILE A 105 -0.65 -3.61 16.71
N GLU A 106 -0.25 -2.83 17.69
CA GLU A 106 -0.95 -1.61 18.11
C GLU A 106 -1.02 -0.60 16.97
N GLN A 107 0.09 -0.34 16.29
CA GLN A 107 0.11 0.57 15.14
C GLN A 107 -0.72 0.00 13.98
N ALA A 108 -0.64 -1.31 13.74
CA ALA A 108 -1.46 -1.96 12.72
C ALA A 108 -2.96 -1.78 13.00
N LEU A 109 -3.39 -1.94 14.24
CA LEU A 109 -4.77 -1.73 14.65
C LEU A 109 -5.20 -0.26 14.52
N ARG A 110 -4.34 0.68 14.87
CA ARG A 110 -4.61 2.12 14.70
C ARG A 110 -4.82 2.47 13.23
N TYR A 111 -3.93 2.03 12.36
CA TYR A 111 -4.05 2.26 10.92
C TYR A 111 -5.32 1.62 10.35
N ALA A 112 -5.59 0.36 10.73
CA ALA A 112 -6.80 -0.34 10.28
C ALA A 112 -8.07 0.40 10.73
N ASN A 113 -8.13 0.82 11.98
CA ASN A 113 -9.27 1.55 12.52
C ASN A 113 -9.51 2.87 11.78
N ILE A 114 -8.45 3.62 11.52
CA ILE A 114 -8.54 4.89 10.78
C ILE A 114 -9.05 4.65 9.36
N LEU A 115 -8.54 3.65 8.66
CA LEU A 115 -8.97 3.32 7.29
C LEU A 115 -10.44 2.87 7.25
N LEU A 116 -10.88 2.09 8.22
CA LEU A 116 -12.29 1.70 8.34
C LEU A 116 -13.18 2.92 8.59
N ASP A 117 -12.74 3.83 9.45
CA ASP A 117 -13.47 5.06 9.74
C ASP A 117 -13.56 5.97 8.50
N ILE A 118 -12.48 6.07 7.73
CA ILE A 118 -12.49 6.79 6.43
C ILE A 118 -13.49 6.14 5.49
N ALA A 119 -13.49 4.82 5.35
CA ALA A 119 -14.41 4.09 4.48
C ALA A 119 -15.86 4.36 4.84
N ASP A 120 -16.19 4.25 6.11
CA ASP A 120 -17.58 4.44 6.59
C ASP A 120 -18.00 5.91 6.53
N GLY A 121 -17.12 6.83 6.92
CA GLY A 121 -17.41 8.26 6.91
C GLY A 121 -17.56 8.86 5.51
N THR A 122 -16.79 8.38 4.54
CA THR A 122 -16.84 8.85 3.15
C THR A 122 -17.77 8.01 2.26
N LYS A 123 -18.26 6.88 2.76
CA LYS A 123 -19.04 5.87 2.01
C LYS A 123 -18.26 5.32 0.81
N ARG A 124 -16.92 5.27 0.89
CA ARG A 124 -16.06 4.65 -0.12
C ARG A 124 -15.78 3.21 0.27
N ASP A 125 -15.72 2.33 -0.71
CA ASP A 125 -15.36 0.94 -0.50
C ASP A 125 -13.88 0.70 -0.70
N TYR A 126 -13.35 -0.30 -0.01
CA TYR A 126 -12.04 -0.86 -0.20
C TYR A 126 -12.16 -2.35 -0.54
N ASP A 127 -11.13 -2.93 -1.14
CA ASP A 127 -11.13 -4.34 -1.51
C ASP A 127 -10.60 -5.23 -0.39
N GLU A 128 -9.42 -4.87 0.16
CA GLU A 128 -8.78 -5.64 1.21
C GLU A 128 -8.18 -4.73 2.27
N LEU A 129 -8.36 -5.09 3.53
CA LEU A 129 -7.70 -4.51 4.67
C LEU A 129 -7.23 -5.66 5.56
N LEU A 130 -5.95 -6.01 5.47
CA LEU A 130 -5.39 -7.20 6.11
C LEU A 130 -4.25 -6.79 7.01
N ILE A 131 -4.36 -7.12 8.30
CA ILE A 131 -3.22 -7.07 9.20
C ILE A 131 -2.47 -8.39 9.02
N GLU A 132 -1.20 -8.31 8.68
CA GLU A 132 -0.37 -9.47 8.42
C GLU A 132 0.82 -9.51 9.37
N ARG A 133 1.21 -10.72 9.75
CA ARG A 133 2.38 -10.98 10.59
C ARG A 133 3.18 -12.12 10.01
N ASN A 134 4.51 -11.98 9.95
CA ASN A 134 5.39 -13.08 9.56
C ASN A 134 5.88 -13.89 10.78
N ALA A 135 6.63 -14.96 10.53
CA ALA A 135 7.19 -15.81 11.57
C ALA A 135 8.17 -15.10 12.51
N ARG A 136 8.75 -13.97 12.07
CA ARG A 136 9.66 -13.15 12.88
C ARG A 136 8.94 -12.17 13.79
N GLY A 137 7.61 -12.12 13.73
CA GLY A 137 6.80 -11.19 14.51
C GLY A 137 6.72 -9.78 13.94
N ASN A 138 7.11 -9.56 12.68
CA ASN A 138 6.94 -8.29 12.01
C ASN A 138 5.52 -8.13 11.50
N TYR A 139 4.93 -6.97 11.72
CA TYR A 139 3.58 -6.63 11.29
C TYR A 139 3.61 -5.66 10.13
N TRP A 140 2.67 -5.81 9.23
CA TRP A 140 2.35 -4.81 8.21
C TRP A 140 0.85 -4.82 7.95
N LEU A 141 0.38 -3.75 7.34
CA LEU A 141 -1.00 -3.65 6.91
C LEU A 141 -1.04 -3.67 5.38
N HIS A 142 -1.74 -4.65 4.83
CA HIS A 142 -2.06 -4.71 3.40
C HIS A 142 -3.39 -4.01 3.18
N PHE A 143 -3.40 -2.99 2.33
CA PHE A 143 -4.60 -2.22 2.00
C PHE A 143 -4.75 -2.12 0.49
N ALA A 144 -5.94 -2.47 -0.01
CA ALA A 144 -6.23 -2.47 -1.44
C ALA A 144 -7.55 -1.79 -1.75
N VAL A 145 -7.56 -1.02 -2.84
CA VAL A 145 -8.76 -0.39 -3.39
C VAL A 145 -8.75 -0.58 -4.89
N ARG A 146 -9.80 -1.19 -5.42
CA ARG A 146 -10.02 -1.37 -6.85
C ARG A 146 -10.92 -0.26 -7.40
N PRO A 147 -10.85 0.02 -8.72
CA PRO A 147 -11.79 0.95 -9.34
C PRO A 147 -13.26 0.51 -9.21
N LYS A 148 -13.49 -0.81 -9.14
CA LYS A 148 -14.82 -1.42 -8.96
C LYS A 148 -14.67 -2.83 -8.38
N GLY A 149 -15.77 -3.37 -7.84
CA GLY A 149 -15.79 -4.74 -7.32
C GLY A 149 -15.04 -4.91 -6.02
N ASN A 150 -15.02 -3.89 -5.17
CA ASN A 150 -14.39 -3.94 -3.86
C ASN A 150 -15.17 -4.87 -2.92
N ARG A 151 -14.45 -5.78 -2.25
CA ARG A 151 -15.06 -6.88 -1.47
C ARG A 151 -15.14 -6.60 0.03
N ARG A 152 -14.48 -5.55 0.52
CA ARG A 152 -14.34 -5.25 1.96
C ARG A 152 -13.78 -6.43 2.76
N ARG A 153 -12.89 -7.19 2.17
CA ARG A 153 -12.24 -8.30 2.86
C ARG A 153 -11.34 -7.77 3.96
N THR A 154 -11.69 -8.10 5.20
CA THR A 154 -10.99 -7.63 6.39
C THR A 154 -10.58 -8.82 7.24
N ALA A 155 -9.29 -8.95 7.55
CA ALA A 155 -8.79 -10.10 8.28
C ALA A 155 -7.45 -9.81 8.96
N PHE A 156 -7.12 -10.66 9.93
CA PHE A 156 -5.77 -10.82 10.48
C PHE A 156 -5.19 -12.13 9.95
N LEU A 157 -4.03 -12.06 9.30
CA LEU A 157 -3.37 -13.19 8.70
C LEU A 157 -1.98 -13.39 9.31
N SER A 158 -1.69 -14.61 9.74
CA SER A 158 -0.38 -15.02 10.21
C SER A 158 0.28 -15.89 9.14
N SER A 159 1.48 -15.50 8.69
CA SER A 159 2.28 -16.25 7.75
C SER A 159 3.35 -17.04 8.48
N GLU A 160 3.56 -18.29 8.07
CA GLU A 160 4.65 -19.13 8.58
C GLU A 160 6.01 -18.83 7.89
N LYS A 161 6.01 -17.95 6.92
CA LYS A 161 7.22 -17.58 6.18
C LYS A 161 8.01 -16.48 6.83
#